data_1633607605a91bf9979b11ee62b277ae
#
_entry.id   1633607605a91bf9979b11ee62b277ae
#
_cell.length_a   1.000
_cell.length_b   1.000
_cell.length_c   1.000
_cell.angle_alpha   90.00
_cell.angle_beta   90.00
_cell.angle_gamma   90.00
#
_symmetry.space_group_name_H-M   'P 1'
#
loop_
_entity.id
_entity.type
_entity.pdbx_description
1 polymer ?
#
loop_
_entity_poly.entity_id
_entity_poly.type
_entity_poly.pdbx_seq_one_letter_code
_entity_poly.pdbx_strand_id
1 'polypeptide(L)' 'MATVEEVVYYGDMTYYDVKLDGAQTAMRLSMRNVPGRPVLDIGTRARVGWSPGAMVLFR' A
#
# COMPACT_ATOMS: atom_id res chain seq x y z
N MET A 1 -0.44 -0.60 11.98
CA MET A 1 -1.27 -1.26 10.97
C MET A 1 -1.99 -0.23 10.12
N ALA A 2 -2.27 -0.58 8.91
CA ALA A 2 -3.01 0.28 7.98
C ALA A 2 -4.05 -0.56 7.23
N THR A 3 -5.06 0.10 6.71
CA THR A 3 -6.10 -0.54 5.91
C THR A 3 -6.02 0.00 4.49
N VAL A 4 -6.03 -0.89 3.50
CA VAL A 4 -6.03 -0.50 2.09
C VAL A 4 -7.44 -0.05 1.72
N GLU A 5 -7.58 1.21 1.28
CA GLU A 5 -8.88 1.79 0.95
C GLU A 5 -9.12 1.87 -0.55
N GLU A 6 -8.06 2.05 -1.33
CA GLU A 6 -8.14 2.11 -2.79
C GLU A 6 -6.93 1.45 -3.40
N VAL A 7 -7.13 0.86 -4.59
CA VAL A 7 -6.05 0.25 -5.36
C VAL A 7 -6.22 0.69 -6.81
N VAL A 8 -5.16 1.23 -7.38
CA VAL A 8 -5.16 1.67 -8.78
C VAL A 8 -3.96 1.06 -9.49
N TYR A 9 -4.20 0.41 -10.61
CA TYR A 9 -3.14 -0.24 -11.40
C TYR A 9 -2.70 0.65 -12.54
N TYR A 10 -1.39 0.82 -12.68
CA TYR A 10 -0.80 1.55 -13.80
C TYR A 10 0.34 0.71 -14.38
N GLY A 11 0.00 -0.26 -15.21
CA GLY A 11 1.03 -1.05 -15.86
C GLY A 11 1.95 -1.75 -14.87
N ASP A 12 3.18 -1.24 -14.72
CA ASP A 12 4.18 -1.84 -13.83
C ASP A 12 4.13 -1.29 -12.41
N MET A 13 3.23 -0.36 -12.12
CA MET A 13 3.09 0.23 -10.80
C MET A 13 1.69 0.03 -10.27
N THR A 14 1.58 -0.12 -8.95
CA THR A 14 0.28 -0.14 -8.26
C THR A 14 0.30 0.93 -7.19
N TYR A 15 -0.74 1.75 -7.16
CA TYR A 15 -0.91 2.80 -6.15
C TYR A 15 -1.95 2.35 -5.15
N TYR A 16 -1.61 2.48 -3.88
CA TYR A 16 -2.51 2.14 -2.78
C TYR A 16 -2.82 3.38 -1.98
N ASP A 17 -4.10 3.62 -1.72
CA ASP A 17 -4.49 4.59 -0.70
C ASP A 17 -4.72 3.81 0.57
N VAL A 18 -3.94 4.12 1.60
CA VAL A 18 -4.00 3.40 2.85
C VAL A 18 -4.25 4.37 3.99
N LYS A 19 -5.01 3.93 4.96
CA LYS A 19 -5.26 4.72 6.15
C LYS A 19 -4.61 4.03 7.34
N LEU A 20 -3.70 4.74 7.98
CA LEU A 20 -3.07 4.26 9.20
C LEU A 20 -4.06 4.28 10.35
N ASP A 21 -3.93 3.33 11.26
CA ASP A 21 -4.77 3.29 12.45
C ASP A 21 -4.58 4.57 13.26
N GLY A 22 -5.68 5.22 13.58
CA GLY A 22 -5.65 6.47 14.30
C GLY A 22 -5.46 7.71 13.45
N ALA A 23 -5.15 7.57 12.16
CA ALA A 23 -5.00 8.71 11.27
C ALA A 23 -6.36 9.16 10.74
N GLN A 24 -6.49 10.45 10.45
CA GLN A 24 -7.74 11.00 9.92
C GLN A 24 -7.78 11.01 8.41
N THR A 25 -6.63 10.95 7.75
CA THR A 25 -6.54 10.99 6.30
C THR A 25 -5.76 9.79 5.79
N ALA A 26 -6.13 9.35 4.59
CA ALA A 26 -5.39 8.29 3.91
C ALA A 26 -4.13 8.85 3.26
N MET A 27 -3.13 8.02 3.08
CA MET A 27 -1.93 8.37 2.35
C MET A 27 -1.79 7.46 1.14
N ARG A 28 -1.17 7.96 0.09
CA ARG A 28 -0.96 7.18 -1.12
C ARG A 28 0.45 6.64 -1.17
N LEU A 29 0.55 5.34 -1.45
CA LEU A 29 1.81 4.65 -1.65
C LEU A 29 1.85 4.12 -3.06
N SER A 30 3.05 4.05 -3.65
CA SER A 30 3.24 3.38 -4.92
C SER A 30 4.19 2.22 -4.74
N MET A 31 3.90 1.10 -5.36
CA MET A 31 4.75 -0.08 -5.33
C MET A 31 4.87 -0.65 -6.72
N ARG A 32 6.11 -1.03 -7.09
CA ARG A 32 6.34 -1.67 -8.36
C ARG A 32 5.76 -3.08 -8.36
N ASN A 33 5.11 -3.45 -9.45
CA ASN A 33 4.60 -4.80 -9.61
C ASN A 33 5.76 -5.73 -9.95
N VAL A 34 6.03 -6.68 -9.04
CA VAL A 34 7.14 -7.61 -9.17
C VAL A 34 6.57 -9.03 -9.19
N PRO A 35 7.07 -9.90 -10.07
CA PRO A 35 6.63 -11.30 -10.06
C PRO A 35 6.79 -11.92 -8.67
N GLY A 36 5.77 -12.64 -8.25
CA GLY A 36 5.77 -13.29 -6.94
C GLY A 36 5.28 -12.43 -5.78
N ARG A 37 5.08 -11.12 -6.01
CA ARG A 37 4.53 -10.24 -4.98
C ARG A 37 3.02 -10.11 -5.19
N PRO A 38 2.20 -10.57 -4.24
CA PRO A 38 0.75 -10.45 -4.41
C PRO A 38 0.30 -9.00 -4.29
N VAL A 39 -0.74 -8.66 -5.05
CA VAL A 39 -1.39 -7.36 -4.94
C VAL A 39 -2.36 -7.42 -3.77
N LEU A 40 -2.36 -6.37 -2.94
CA LEU A 40 -3.27 -6.28 -1.81
C LEU A 40 -4.62 -5.76 -2.28
N ASP A 41 -5.68 -6.34 -1.76
CA ASP A 41 -7.04 -5.93 -2.10
C ASP A 41 -7.55 -4.83 -1.17
N ILE A 42 -8.59 -4.15 -1.61
CA ILE A 42 -9.29 -3.17 -0.77
C ILE A 42 -9.80 -3.88 0.48
N GLY A 43 -9.60 -3.24 1.62
CA GLY A 43 -10.00 -3.79 2.91
C GLY A 43 -8.92 -4.61 3.60
N THR A 44 -7.81 -4.90 2.91
CA THR A 44 -6.71 -5.65 3.49
C THR A 44 -6.04 -4.84 4.60
N ARG A 45 -5.79 -5.49 5.72
CA ARG A 45 -4.99 -4.90 6.79
C ARG A 45 -3.52 -5.23 6.52
N ALA A 46 -2.68 -4.21 6.52
CA ALA A 46 -1.28 -4.37 6.17
C ALA A 46 -0.40 -3.56 7.12
N ARG A 47 0.85 -3.94 7.20
CA ARG A 47 1.85 -3.17 7.93
C ARG A 47 2.57 -2.26 6.95
N VAL A 48 2.94 -1.06 7.44
CA VAL A 48 3.70 -0.10 6.65
C VAL A 48 5.13 -0.12 7.17
N GLY A 49 6.07 -0.44 6.30
CA GLY A 49 7.49 -0.39 6.60
C GLY A 49 8.08 0.87 6.01
N TRP A 50 9.10 1.40 6.68
CA TRP A 50 9.82 2.58 6.24
C TRP A 50 11.25 2.20 5.93
N SER A 51 11.73 2.65 4.79
CA SER A 51 13.13 2.54 4.45
C SER A 51 13.57 3.85 3.82
N PRO A 52 14.89 4.13 3.76
CA PRO A 52 15.35 5.39 3.15
C PRO A 52 14.77 5.54 1.74
N GLY A 53 14.00 6.61 1.55
CA GLY A 53 13.42 6.93 0.26
C GLY A 53 12.19 6.14 -0.15
N ALA A 54 11.64 5.28 0.72
CA ALA A 54 10.50 4.46 0.31
C ALA A 54 9.61 4.06 1.48
N MET A 55 8.33 3.85 1.19
CA MET A 55 7.39 3.19 2.08
C MET A 55 6.95 1.91 1.41
N VAL A 56 6.82 0.84 2.19
CA VAL A 56 6.46 -0.47 1.66
C VAL A 56 5.33 -1.04 2.49
N LEU A 57 4.33 -1.61 1.82
CA LEU A 57 3.25 -2.35 2.47
C LEU A 57 3.58 -3.83 2.49
N PHE A 58 3.27 -4.48 3.59
CA PHE A 58 3.33 -5.93 3.66
C PHE A 58 2.32 -6.45 4.66
N ARG A 59 1.90 -7.65 4.40
CA ARG A 59 0.95 -8.33 5.27
C ARG A 59 1.55 -8.76 6.58
#